data_177096f0ba1f67d89fff23cae8268198
#
_entry.id   177096f0ba1f67d89fff23cae8268198
#
_cell.length_a   1.000
_cell.length_b   1.000
_cell.length_c   1.000
_cell.angle_alpha   90.00
_cell.angle_beta   90.00
_cell.angle_gamma   90.00
#
_symmetry.space_group_name_H-M   'P 1'
#
loop_
_entity.id
_entity.type
_entity.pdbx_description
1 polymer ?
#
loop_
_entity_poly.entity_id
_entity_poly.type
_entity_poly.pdbx_seq_one_letter_code
_entity_poly.pdbx_strand_id
1 'polypeptide(L)'
;MNHSHVNPTKRSPESIGVKQCLNGFYSLWCRDFGSVSFLLVALLGIGLAVLAIISKPEQIDVISIALGMCILSISVAIAWQFIKLSANEQGVLIPGYYQRVKQQAALVFIVMMLTCISVLLLSPQPLNIGFLLAYFSVGMGFILACLNRPQRFNFSVFVFLFLPILPEVIASLPVEVGHFLALLPVVLGALIYRKLQRFSWNPHARSIYLNGLETGWMIGPIAGRNRWFIKLTQFLHPASYFIGPMLGMLLLVLPILSIIAILLSAYFDAEVPVIMVLSQMLIMVCSLIHWTRVQRWRAAETLFMLPTFSGKRGLVDQFFKSQLHLLAIVLSIITVITFVSALFNAQMTLLAGLHIVASTIWASGMALALGAMSRSVLQISLTMLIVIVHSVWLSTSLVDLREQGMITASYYWGDLGLLLLMGLLLVISKRKLWKNGVASL
;
A
#
# COMPACT_ATOMS: atom_id res chain seq x y z
N MET A 1 -7.36 -35.43 -51.23
CA MET A 1 -7.33 -35.25 -49.78
C MET A 1 -8.15 -34.00 -49.45
N ASN A 2 -9.39 -34.24 -49.02
CA ASN A 2 -10.33 -33.14 -48.69
C ASN A 2 -10.05 -32.60 -47.30
N HIS A 3 -9.53 -31.40 -47.22
CA HIS A 3 -9.48 -30.65 -45.96
C HIS A 3 -10.86 -30.06 -45.67
N SER A 4 -11.62 -30.73 -44.81
CA SER A 4 -12.84 -30.20 -44.23
C SER A 4 -12.46 -29.06 -43.28
N HIS A 5 -12.78 -27.82 -43.67
CA HIS A 5 -12.78 -26.65 -42.78
C HIS A 5 -13.78 -26.88 -41.63
N VAL A 6 -13.28 -27.24 -40.47
CA VAL A 6 -14.04 -27.19 -39.22
C VAL A 6 -14.26 -25.72 -38.86
N ASN A 7 -15.47 -25.24 -39.15
CA ASN A 7 -15.91 -23.91 -38.69
C ASN A 7 -15.88 -23.89 -37.15
N PRO A 8 -15.14 -22.99 -36.49
CA PRO A 8 -15.23 -22.84 -35.06
C PRO A 8 -16.60 -22.24 -34.74
N THR A 9 -17.53 -23.11 -34.32
CA THR A 9 -18.83 -22.68 -33.79
C THR A 9 -18.63 -21.56 -32.76
N LYS A 10 -19.14 -20.38 -33.10
CA LYS A 10 -19.35 -19.26 -32.16
C LYS A 10 -20.26 -19.78 -31.05
N ARG A 11 -19.66 -20.30 -29.96
CA ARG A 11 -20.41 -20.50 -28.72
C ARG A 11 -20.88 -19.13 -28.26
N SER A 12 -22.17 -18.93 -28.23
CA SER A 12 -22.80 -17.79 -27.55
C SER A 12 -22.26 -17.74 -26.13
N PRO A 13 -21.99 -16.56 -25.57
CA PRO A 13 -21.56 -16.43 -24.18
C PRO A 13 -22.70 -16.95 -23.30
N GLU A 14 -22.58 -18.19 -22.81
CA GLU A 14 -23.46 -18.71 -21.78
C GLU A 14 -23.41 -17.73 -20.61
N SER A 15 -24.55 -17.20 -20.22
CA SER A 15 -24.72 -16.35 -19.05
C SER A 15 -24.34 -17.18 -17.82
N ILE A 16 -23.12 -16.93 -17.30
CA ILE A 16 -22.63 -17.61 -16.12
C ILE A 16 -23.51 -17.16 -14.96
N GLY A 17 -24.26 -18.08 -14.35
CA GLY A 17 -25.11 -17.78 -13.20
C GLY A 17 -24.30 -17.21 -12.02
N VAL A 18 -24.90 -16.39 -11.17
CA VAL A 18 -24.26 -15.71 -10.02
C VAL A 18 -23.46 -16.69 -9.14
N LYS A 19 -23.96 -17.89 -8.89
CA LYS A 19 -23.23 -18.95 -8.17
C LYS A 19 -21.91 -19.35 -8.85
N GLN A 20 -21.90 -19.41 -10.18
CA GLN A 20 -20.69 -19.75 -10.93
C GLN A 20 -19.69 -18.58 -10.97
N CYS A 21 -20.17 -17.34 -10.94
CA CYS A 21 -19.33 -16.16 -10.83
C CYS A 21 -18.61 -16.11 -9.47
N LEU A 22 -19.28 -16.43 -8.36
CA LEU A 22 -18.70 -16.41 -7.01
C LEU A 22 -17.79 -17.61 -6.74
N ASN A 23 -17.84 -18.64 -7.57
CA ASN A 23 -16.99 -19.81 -7.38
C ASN A 23 -15.50 -19.44 -7.54
N GLY A 24 -14.71 -19.75 -6.50
CA GLY A 24 -13.29 -19.38 -6.44
C GLY A 24 -13.00 -17.92 -6.04
N PHE A 25 -14.02 -17.10 -5.75
CA PHE A 25 -13.83 -15.72 -5.33
C PHE A 25 -12.88 -15.59 -4.13
N TYR A 26 -13.11 -16.38 -3.08
CA TYR A 26 -12.26 -16.39 -1.90
C TYR A 26 -10.80 -16.71 -2.22
N SER A 27 -10.53 -17.68 -3.07
CA SER A 27 -9.17 -18.07 -3.43
C SER A 27 -8.46 -17.03 -4.31
N LEU A 28 -9.20 -16.33 -5.16
CA LEU A 28 -8.66 -15.32 -6.08
C LEU A 28 -8.44 -13.97 -5.41
N TRP A 29 -9.34 -13.55 -4.52
CA TRP A 29 -9.33 -12.21 -3.94
C TRP A 29 -8.86 -12.16 -2.49
N CYS A 30 -9.24 -13.14 -1.64
CA CYS A 30 -8.93 -13.12 -0.22
C CYS A 30 -7.68 -13.96 0.15
N ARG A 31 -7.27 -14.91 -0.70
CA ARG A 31 -5.99 -15.62 -0.53
C ARG A 31 -4.85 -15.02 -1.33
N ASP A 32 -5.17 -14.26 -2.35
CA ASP A 32 -4.18 -13.55 -3.14
C ASP A 32 -3.69 -12.33 -2.39
N PHE A 33 -2.41 -12.34 -2.12
CA PHE A 33 -1.77 -11.35 -1.28
C PHE A 33 -1.95 -9.91 -1.79
N GLY A 34 -1.75 -9.69 -3.09
CA GLY A 34 -1.89 -8.36 -3.67
C GLY A 34 -3.31 -7.81 -3.55
N SER A 35 -4.29 -8.66 -3.83
CA SER A 35 -5.68 -8.24 -3.75
C SER A 35 -6.14 -8.03 -2.30
N VAL A 36 -5.81 -8.95 -1.38
CA VAL A 36 -6.28 -8.85 0.01
C VAL A 36 -5.75 -7.63 0.72
N SER A 37 -4.51 -7.21 0.46
CA SER A 37 -3.93 -6.03 1.07
C SER A 37 -4.69 -4.76 0.70
N PHE A 38 -4.97 -4.58 -0.59
CA PHE A 38 -5.74 -3.42 -1.05
C PHE A 38 -7.22 -3.50 -0.66
N LEU A 39 -7.82 -4.70 -0.60
CA LEU A 39 -9.18 -4.87 -0.10
C LEU A 39 -9.30 -4.49 1.39
N LEU A 40 -8.31 -4.83 2.21
CA LEU A 40 -8.29 -4.43 3.62
C LEU A 40 -8.18 -2.90 3.76
N VAL A 41 -7.34 -2.26 2.96
CA VAL A 41 -7.24 -0.80 2.93
C VAL A 41 -8.54 -0.15 2.48
N ALA A 42 -9.23 -0.75 1.50
CA ALA A 42 -10.54 -0.27 1.05
C ALA A 42 -11.62 -0.38 2.14
N LEU A 43 -11.69 -1.52 2.84
CA LEU A 43 -12.62 -1.73 3.96
C LEU A 43 -12.36 -0.72 5.09
N LEU A 44 -11.08 -0.44 5.35
CA LEU A 44 -10.72 0.56 6.35
C LEU A 44 -11.12 1.97 5.90
N GLY A 45 -10.97 2.32 4.61
CA GLY A 45 -11.46 3.59 4.06
C GLY A 45 -12.97 3.76 4.29
N ILE A 46 -13.76 2.71 4.05
CA ILE A 46 -15.21 2.74 4.35
C ILE A 46 -15.44 2.92 5.85
N GLY A 47 -14.73 2.17 6.69
CA GLY A 47 -14.85 2.28 8.15
C GLY A 47 -14.52 3.68 8.66
N LEU A 48 -13.47 4.31 8.16
CA LEU A 48 -13.09 5.68 8.49
C LEU A 48 -14.13 6.70 8.00
N ALA A 49 -14.69 6.52 6.79
CA ALA A 49 -15.73 7.40 6.28
C ALA A 49 -16.99 7.34 7.14
N VAL A 50 -17.43 6.13 7.53
CA VAL A 50 -18.58 5.94 8.42
C VAL A 50 -18.30 6.53 9.80
N LEU A 51 -17.10 6.31 10.35
CA LEU A 51 -16.71 6.87 11.64
C LEU A 51 -16.70 8.40 11.60
N ALA A 52 -16.16 9.01 10.54
CA ALA A 52 -16.15 10.46 10.36
C ALA A 52 -17.58 11.04 10.28
N ILE A 53 -18.49 10.38 9.57
CA ILE A 53 -19.91 10.80 9.51
C ILE A 53 -20.56 10.80 10.90
N ILE A 54 -20.23 9.81 11.74
CA ILE A 54 -20.83 9.68 13.09
C ILE A 54 -20.19 10.67 14.08
N SER A 55 -18.86 10.86 14.03
CA SER A 55 -18.12 11.62 15.04
C SER A 55 -17.98 13.09 14.71
N LYS A 56 -17.72 13.44 13.45
CA LYS A 56 -17.44 14.82 12.99
C LYS A 56 -18.01 15.04 11.58
N PRO A 57 -19.33 15.13 11.43
CA PRO A 57 -19.98 15.25 10.12
C PRO A 57 -19.60 16.53 9.35
N GLU A 58 -19.01 17.52 10.03
CA GLU A 58 -18.57 18.78 9.43
C GLU A 58 -17.26 18.66 8.64
N GLN A 59 -16.48 17.60 8.89
CA GLN A 59 -15.18 17.38 8.21
C GLN A 59 -15.35 16.65 6.87
N ILE A 60 -15.87 17.35 5.88
CA ILE A 60 -16.12 16.83 4.53
C ILE A 60 -14.87 16.26 3.88
N ASP A 61 -13.72 16.89 4.09
CA ASP A 61 -12.45 16.47 3.49
C ASP A 61 -12.00 15.09 4.00
N VAL A 62 -12.19 14.80 5.28
CA VAL A 62 -11.86 13.49 5.87
C VAL A 62 -12.72 12.39 5.25
N ILE A 63 -14.02 12.64 5.09
CA ILE A 63 -14.95 11.69 4.44
C ILE A 63 -14.54 11.47 2.99
N SER A 64 -14.24 12.55 2.26
CA SER A 64 -13.83 12.51 0.87
C SER A 64 -12.53 11.71 0.68
N ILE A 65 -11.49 11.96 1.49
CA ILE A 65 -10.21 11.25 1.47
C ILE A 65 -10.41 9.77 1.81
N ALA A 66 -11.25 9.46 2.81
CA ALA A 66 -11.53 8.08 3.22
C ALA A 66 -12.25 7.28 2.11
N LEU A 67 -13.23 7.89 1.43
CA LEU A 67 -13.88 7.30 0.26
C LEU A 67 -12.91 7.17 -0.92
N GLY A 68 -12.07 8.17 -1.16
CA GLY A 68 -11.00 8.14 -2.15
C GLY A 68 -10.03 6.97 -1.89
N MET A 69 -9.65 6.75 -0.64
CA MET A 69 -8.81 5.61 -0.24
C MET A 69 -9.46 4.27 -0.59
N CYS A 70 -10.77 4.14 -0.37
CA CYS A 70 -11.53 2.95 -0.77
C CYS A 70 -11.47 2.74 -2.30
N ILE A 71 -11.81 3.76 -3.07
CA ILE A 71 -11.90 3.71 -4.54
C ILE A 71 -10.55 3.37 -5.16
N LEU A 72 -9.49 4.07 -4.77
CA LEU A 72 -8.16 3.86 -5.31
C LEU A 72 -7.63 2.47 -4.94
N SER A 73 -7.83 2.02 -3.70
CA SER A 73 -7.38 0.70 -3.25
C SER A 73 -8.04 -0.43 -4.05
N ILE A 74 -9.35 -0.38 -4.27
CA ILE A 74 -10.04 -1.39 -5.07
C ILE A 74 -9.60 -1.33 -6.54
N SER A 75 -9.37 -0.14 -7.08
CA SER A 75 -8.86 0.00 -8.44
C SER A 75 -7.48 -0.65 -8.60
N VAL A 76 -6.60 -0.49 -7.62
CA VAL A 76 -5.28 -1.15 -7.60
C VAL A 76 -5.43 -2.66 -7.44
N ALA A 77 -6.34 -3.16 -6.59
CA ALA A 77 -6.63 -4.59 -6.45
C ALA A 77 -7.11 -5.20 -7.78
N ILE A 78 -7.99 -4.53 -8.49
CA ILE A 78 -8.48 -4.96 -9.82
C ILE A 78 -7.35 -4.96 -10.84
N ALA A 79 -6.52 -3.91 -10.88
CA ALA A 79 -5.36 -3.85 -11.78
C ALA A 79 -4.40 -5.02 -11.51
N TRP A 80 -4.15 -5.37 -10.26
CA TRP A 80 -3.35 -6.53 -9.88
C TRP A 80 -3.93 -7.85 -10.38
N GLN A 81 -5.24 -8.07 -10.22
CA GLN A 81 -5.89 -9.28 -10.73
C GLN A 81 -5.78 -9.39 -12.25
N PHE A 82 -5.86 -8.29 -12.99
CA PHE A 82 -5.67 -8.30 -14.43
C PHE A 82 -4.21 -8.58 -14.82
N ILE A 83 -3.23 -8.08 -14.07
CA ILE A 83 -1.82 -8.42 -14.28
C ILE A 83 -1.59 -9.90 -14.04
N LYS A 84 -2.08 -10.45 -12.93
CA LYS A 84 -2.01 -11.87 -12.61
C LYS A 84 -2.66 -12.74 -13.68
N LEU A 85 -3.82 -12.30 -14.17
CA LEU A 85 -4.54 -12.99 -15.25
C LEU A 85 -3.73 -13.00 -16.54
N SER A 86 -3.08 -11.89 -16.92
CA SER A 86 -2.25 -11.80 -18.13
C SER A 86 -0.86 -12.45 -17.96
N ALA A 87 -0.42 -12.67 -16.73
CA ALA A 87 0.84 -13.36 -16.42
C ALA A 87 0.72 -14.88 -16.51
N ASN A 88 -0.49 -15.44 -16.44
CA ASN A 88 -0.73 -16.87 -16.37
C ASN A 88 -1.02 -17.47 -17.75
N GLU A 89 -0.04 -18.12 -18.34
CA GLU A 89 -0.18 -18.85 -19.62
C GLU A 89 -1.20 -19.99 -19.51
N GLN A 90 -1.19 -20.71 -18.39
CA GLN A 90 -2.05 -21.88 -18.17
C GLN A 90 -3.52 -21.49 -17.96
N GLY A 91 -3.82 -20.22 -17.74
CA GLY A 91 -5.19 -19.73 -17.61
C GLY A 91 -6.05 -19.99 -18.85
N VAL A 92 -5.42 -20.10 -20.04
CA VAL A 92 -6.09 -20.45 -21.30
C VAL A 92 -6.64 -21.88 -21.26
N LEU A 93 -5.99 -22.78 -20.52
CA LEU A 93 -6.37 -24.20 -20.43
C LEU A 93 -7.60 -24.41 -19.53
N ILE A 94 -7.97 -23.44 -18.70
CA ILE A 94 -9.12 -23.54 -17.79
C ILE A 94 -10.33 -22.86 -18.45
N PRO A 95 -11.36 -23.63 -18.85
CA PRO A 95 -12.53 -23.07 -19.52
C PRO A 95 -13.22 -21.99 -18.65
N GLY A 96 -13.50 -20.84 -19.27
CA GLY A 96 -14.22 -19.75 -18.60
C GLY A 96 -13.44 -18.99 -17.52
N TYR A 97 -12.17 -19.33 -17.24
CA TYR A 97 -11.38 -18.68 -16.19
C TYR A 97 -11.23 -17.17 -16.40
N TYR A 98 -10.83 -16.76 -17.59
CA TYR A 98 -10.69 -15.33 -17.95
C TYR A 98 -11.99 -14.56 -17.79
N GLN A 99 -13.10 -15.15 -18.25
CA GLN A 99 -14.41 -14.51 -18.18
C GLN A 99 -14.86 -14.37 -16.70
N ARG A 100 -14.64 -15.40 -15.90
CA ARG A 100 -14.97 -15.41 -14.47
C ARG A 100 -14.20 -14.31 -13.70
N VAL A 101 -12.90 -14.18 -13.91
CA VAL A 101 -12.10 -13.14 -13.25
C VAL A 101 -12.57 -11.73 -13.66
N LYS A 102 -12.89 -11.51 -14.95
CA LYS A 102 -13.44 -10.23 -15.42
C LYS A 102 -14.78 -9.90 -14.77
N GLN A 103 -15.67 -10.89 -14.66
CA GLN A 103 -16.97 -10.71 -14.00
C GLN A 103 -16.82 -10.42 -12.50
N GLN A 104 -15.91 -11.13 -11.81
CA GLN A 104 -15.61 -10.86 -10.41
C GLN A 104 -15.03 -9.46 -10.21
N ALA A 105 -14.13 -9.01 -11.08
CA ALA A 105 -13.57 -7.66 -11.02
C ALA A 105 -14.67 -6.59 -11.23
N ALA A 106 -15.58 -6.81 -12.18
CA ALA A 106 -16.73 -5.93 -12.40
C ALA A 106 -17.67 -5.92 -11.18
N LEU A 107 -17.94 -7.09 -10.59
CA LEU A 107 -18.78 -7.21 -9.38
C LEU A 107 -18.15 -6.43 -8.21
N VAL A 108 -16.86 -6.62 -7.94
CA VAL A 108 -16.14 -5.91 -6.88
C VAL A 108 -16.20 -4.39 -7.09
N PHE A 109 -16.02 -3.96 -8.34
CA PHE A 109 -16.09 -2.53 -8.68
C PHE A 109 -17.52 -1.96 -8.47
N ILE A 110 -18.55 -2.68 -8.89
CA ILE A 110 -19.96 -2.26 -8.73
C ILE A 110 -20.32 -2.21 -7.23
N VAL A 111 -19.97 -3.24 -6.47
CA VAL A 111 -20.24 -3.28 -5.02
C VAL A 111 -19.55 -2.11 -4.33
N MET A 112 -18.29 -1.84 -4.64
CA MET A 112 -17.59 -0.69 -4.11
C MET A 112 -18.28 0.64 -4.46
N MET A 113 -18.63 0.82 -5.73
CA MET A 113 -19.32 2.03 -6.20
C MET A 113 -20.63 2.25 -5.43
N LEU A 114 -21.44 1.19 -5.30
CA LEU A 114 -22.70 1.25 -4.54
C LEU A 114 -22.45 1.58 -3.06
N THR A 115 -21.43 1.00 -2.45
CA THR A 115 -21.06 1.28 -1.06
C THR A 115 -20.64 2.73 -0.88
N CYS A 116 -19.80 3.27 -1.76
CA CYS A 116 -19.37 4.66 -1.70
C CYS A 116 -20.55 5.64 -1.89
N ILE A 117 -21.46 5.34 -2.82
CA ILE A 117 -22.69 6.12 -3.01
C ILE A 117 -23.59 6.04 -1.77
N SER A 118 -23.75 4.86 -1.17
CA SER A 118 -24.55 4.70 0.05
C SER A 118 -23.99 5.50 1.21
N VAL A 119 -22.65 5.49 1.40
CA VAL A 119 -21.97 6.30 2.42
C VAL A 119 -22.15 7.79 2.14
N LEU A 120 -22.06 8.20 0.87
CA LEU A 120 -22.31 9.57 0.44
C LEU A 120 -23.74 10.04 0.80
N LEU A 121 -24.74 9.20 0.55
CA LEU A 121 -26.15 9.51 0.83
C LEU A 121 -26.46 9.56 2.33
N LEU A 122 -25.66 8.88 3.16
CA LEU A 122 -25.77 8.92 4.63
C LEU A 122 -25.09 10.17 5.22
N SER A 123 -24.28 10.88 4.45
CA SER A 123 -23.64 12.12 4.92
C SER A 123 -24.69 13.23 5.11
N PRO A 124 -24.74 13.88 6.27
CA PRO A 124 -25.69 14.97 6.54
C PRO A 124 -25.40 16.23 5.72
N GLN A 125 -24.21 16.35 5.17
CA GLN A 125 -23.82 17.49 4.34
C GLN A 125 -23.71 17.07 2.86
N PRO A 126 -24.05 17.98 1.92
CA PRO A 126 -23.95 17.72 0.50
C PRO A 126 -22.47 17.58 0.08
N LEU A 127 -21.98 16.36 0.08
CA LEU A 127 -20.65 16.06 -0.48
C LEU A 127 -20.67 16.30 -2.00
N ASN A 128 -19.64 16.97 -2.47
CA ASN A 128 -19.51 17.21 -3.91
C ASN A 128 -19.24 15.88 -4.65
N ILE A 129 -20.20 15.42 -5.45
CA ILE A 129 -20.08 14.22 -6.27
C ILE A 129 -18.84 14.27 -7.18
N GLY A 130 -18.35 15.46 -7.50
CA GLY A 130 -17.11 15.67 -8.28
C GLY A 130 -15.90 14.97 -7.67
N PHE A 131 -15.76 14.91 -6.34
CA PHE A 131 -14.68 14.19 -5.69
C PHE A 131 -14.70 12.69 -6.00
N LEU A 132 -15.89 12.06 -5.87
CA LEU A 132 -16.02 10.64 -6.20
C LEU A 132 -15.70 10.38 -7.67
N LEU A 133 -16.23 11.18 -8.58
CA LEU A 133 -15.98 11.05 -10.01
C LEU A 133 -14.49 11.20 -10.35
N ALA A 134 -13.78 12.10 -9.68
CA ALA A 134 -12.34 12.27 -9.86
C ALA A 134 -11.56 11.05 -9.36
N TYR A 135 -11.85 10.55 -8.16
CA TYR A 135 -11.19 9.34 -7.65
C TYR A 135 -11.50 8.12 -8.53
N PHE A 136 -12.73 7.96 -9.01
CA PHE A 136 -13.08 6.92 -9.98
C PHE A 136 -12.28 7.08 -11.28
N SER A 137 -12.16 8.30 -11.79
CA SER A 137 -11.39 8.57 -13.00
C SER A 137 -9.91 8.22 -12.85
N VAL A 138 -9.29 8.61 -11.74
CA VAL A 138 -7.90 8.24 -11.43
C VAL A 138 -7.76 6.73 -11.30
N GLY A 139 -8.64 6.06 -10.55
CA GLY A 139 -8.62 4.61 -10.37
C GLY A 139 -8.79 3.85 -11.69
N MET A 140 -9.77 4.22 -12.51
CA MET A 140 -10.00 3.62 -13.82
C MET A 140 -8.87 3.94 -14.80
N GLY A 141 -8.33 5.16 -14.76
CA GLY A 141 -7.15 5.55 -15.53
C GLY A 141 -5.94 4.69 -15.18
N PHE A 142 -5.74 4.38 -13.90
CA PHE A 142 -4.68 3.49 -13.45
C PHE A 142 -4.90 2.04 -13.95
N ILE A 143 -6.12 1.51 -13.85
CA ILE A 143 -6.46 0.18 -14.42
C ILE A 143 -6.13 0.14 -15.91
N LEU A 144 -6.58 1.14 -16.67
CA LEU A 144 -6.31 1.21 -18.12
C LEU A 144 -4.81 1.35 -18.41
N ALA A 145 -4.08 2.13 -17.62
CA ALA A 145 -2.64 2.29 -17.73
C ALA A 145 -1.88 0.97 -17.52
N CYS A 146 -2.31 0.16 -16.53
CA CYS A 146 -1.76 -1.17 -16.25
C CYS A 146 -2.12 -2.19 -17.32
N LEU A 147 -3.35 -2.17 -17.86
CA LEU A 147 -3.76 -3.01 -18.98
C LEU A 147 -2.97 -2.73 -20.26
N ASN A 148 -2.57 -1.47 -20.50
CA ASN A 148 -1.75 -1.11 -21.64
C ASN A 148 -0.27 -1.46 -21.45
N ARG A 149 0.27 -1.18 -20.27
CA ARG A 149 1.66 -1.46 -19.90
C ARG A 149 1.71 -1.98 -18.46
N PRO A 150 1.80 -3.30 -18.24
CA PRO A 150 1.83 -3.90 -16.90
C PRO A 150 2.90 -3.31 -15.96
N GLN A 151 4.03 -2.85 -16.51
CA GLN A 151 5.13 -2.22 -15.76
C GLN A 151 4.69 -0.97 -14.96
N ARG A 152 3.60 -0.30 -15.37
CA ARG A 152 3.05 0.85 -14.64
C ARG A 152 2.48 0.48 -13.27
N PHE A 153 2.24 -0.80 -13.02
CA PHE A 153 1.82 -1.26 -11.69
C PHE A 153 2.87 -0.98 -10.60
N ASN A 154 4.15 -0.89 -10.95
CA ASN A 154 5.21 -0.51 -10.00
C ASN A 154 4.98 0.88 -9.39
N PHE A 155 4.16 1.70 -10.03
CA PHE A 155 3.78 3.03 -9.55
C PHE A 155 2.47 3.04 -8.74
N SER A 156 1.95 1.86 -8.35
CA SER A 156 0.68 1.74 -7.60
C SER A 156 0.65 2.55 -6.31
N VAL A 157 1.77 2.67 -5.60
CA VAL A 157 1.88 3.47 -4.37
C VAL A 157 1.67 4.96 -4.65
N PHE A 158 2.13 5.45 -5.79
CA PHE A 158 1.98 6.86 -6.16
C PHE A 158 0.53 7.25 -6.49
N VAL A 159 -0.34 6.29 -6.77
CA VAL A 159 -1.78 6.55 -6.97
C VAL A 159 -2.41 7.13 -5.71
N PHE A 160 -1.91 6.74 -4.54
CA PHE A 160 -2.40 7.26 -3.26
C PHE A 160 -1.97 8.69 -2.96
N LEU A 161 -0.99 9.24 -3.68
CA LEU A 161 -0.64 10.67 -3.59
C LEU A 161 -1.78 11.58 -4.07
N PHE A 162 -2.68 11.05 -4.89
CA PHE A 162 -3.87 11.81 -5.31
C PHE A 162 -4.90 12.00 -4.19
N LEU A 163 -4.80 11.25 -3.07
CA LEU A 163 -5.74 11.37 -1.95
C LEU A 163 -5.83 12.79 -1.37
N PRO A 164 -4.73 13.42 -0.96
CA PRO A 164 -4.79 14.79 -0.44
C PRO A 164 -4.89 15.86 -1.53
N ILE A 165 -4.47 15.55 -2.78
CA ILE A 165 -4.39 16.54 -3.86
C ILE A 165 -5.73 16.77 -4.55
N LEU A 166 -6.49 15.69 -4.79
CA LEU A 166 -7.74 15.79 -5.55
C LEU A 166 -8.82 16.69 -4.92
N PRO A 167 -9.05 16.70 -3.61
CA PRO A 167 -10.03 17.61 -3.02
C PRO A 167 -9.73 19.08 -3.33
N GLU A 168 -8.48 19.51 -3.14
CA GLU A 168 -8.06 20.90 -3.40
C GLU A 168 -8.17 21.27 -4.88
N VAL A 169 -7.73 20.36 -5.77
CA VAL A 169 -7.81 20.56 -7.23
C VAL A 169 -9.28 20.72 -7.65
N ILE A 170 -10.17 19.86 -7.15
CA ILE A 170 -11.59 19.92 -7.55
C ILE A 170 -12.28 21.15 -6.97
N ALA A 171 -11.93 21.56 -5.75
CA ALA A 171 -12.47 22.77 -5.15
C ALA A 171 -12.08 24.02 -5.93
N SER A 172 -10.93 24.02 -6.62
CA SER A 172 -10.45 25.13 -7.45
C SER A 172 -11.02 25.14 -8.88
N LEU A 173 -11.71 24.07 -9.33
CA LEU A 173 -12.22 23.97 -10.68
C LEU A 173 -13.58 24.67 -10.84
N PRO A 174 -13.81 25.35 -11.99
CA PRO A 174 -15.12 25.90 -12.32
C PRO A 174 -16.20 24.80 -12.41
N VAL A 175 -17.45 25.15 -12.07
CA VAL A 175 -18.57 24.19 -12.03
C VAL A 175 -18.81 23.50 -13.37
N GLU A 176 -18.54 24.19 -14.48
CA GLU A 176 -18.67 23.64 -15.83
C GLU A 176 -17.74 22.43 -16.06
N VAL A 177 -16.54 22.43 -15.46
CA VAL A 177 -15.59 21.33 -15.56
C VAL A 177 -16.09 20.09 -14.81
N GLY A 178 -16.92 20.27 -13.78
CA GLY A 178 -17.56 19.15 -13.06
C GLY A 178 -18.40 18.26 -13.98
N HIS A 179 -19.05 18.82 -15.00
CA HIS A 179 -19.84 18.05 -15.99
C HIS A 179 -18.93 17.18 -16.87
N PHE A 180 -17.76 17.68 -17.26
CA PHE A 180 -16.77 16.90 -18.00
C PHE A 180 -16.17 15.77 -17.15
N LEU A 181 -15.98 15.99 -15.85
CA LEU A 181 -15.55 14.94 -14.92
C LEU A 181 -16.54 13.77 -14.87
N ALA A 182 -17.83 13.97 -15.07
CA ALA A 182 -18.82 12.90 -15.10
C ALA A 182 -18.69 12.00 -16.36
N LEU A 183 -18.24 12.55 -17.48
CA LEU A 183 -18.03 11.79 -18.71
C LEU A 183 -16.76 10.93 -18.66
N LEU A 184 -15.76 11.36 -17.94
CA LEU A 184 -14.45 10.72 -17.91
C LEU A 184 -14.48 9.26 -17.42
N PRO A 185 -15.16 8.88 -16.30
CA PRO A 185 -15.30 7.48 -15.90
C PRO A 185 -16.02 6.63 -16.97
N VAL A 186 -17.02 7.18 -17.66
CA VAL A 186 -17.75 6.45 -18.70
C VAL A 186 -16.83 6.13 -19.88
N VAL A 187 -16.07 7.13 -20.35
CA VAL A 187 -15.10 6.95 -21.45
C VAL A 187 -14.02 5.94 -21.05
N LEU A 188 -13.45 6.07 -19.84
CA LEU A 188 -12.44 5.16 -19.33
C LEU A 188 -13.00 3.73 -19.18
N GLY A 189 -14.25 3.59 -18.71
CA GLY A 189 -14.95 2.30 -18.63
C GLY A 189 -15.11 1.64 -19.99
N ALA A 190 -15.52 2.39 -21.01
CA ALA A 190 -15.64 1.90 -22.37
C ALA A 190 -14.26 1.45 -22.93
N LEU A 191 -13.20 2.22 -22.68
CA LEU A 191 -11.85 1.87 -23.10
C LEU A 191 -11.34 0.61 -22.38
N ILE A 192 -11.58 0.48 -21.08
CA ILE A 192 -11.24 -0.73 -20.31
C ILE A 192 -11.98 -1.93 -20.89
N TYR A 193 -13.30 -1.80 -21.11
CA TYR A 193 -14.11 -2.88 -21.68
C TYR A 193 -13.58 -3.32 -23.05
N ARG A 194 -13.30 -2.39 -23.97
CA ARG A 194 -12.70 -2.68 -25.29
C ARG A 194 -11.35 -3.40 -25.16
N LYS A 195 -10.52 -2.98 -24.19
CA LYS A 195 -9.21 -3.60 -23.94
C LYS A 195 -9.35 -5.02 -23.40
N LEU A 196 -10.32 -5.26 -22.49
CA LEU A 196 -10.60 -6.57 -21.93
C LEU A 196 -11.16 -7.57 -22.95
N GLN A 197 -11.82 -7.10 -24.01
CA GLN A 197 -12.25 -7.98 -25.11
C GLN A 197 -11.07 -8.58 -25.89
N ARG A 198 -9.95 -7.84 -26.00
CA ARG A 198 -8.72 -8.25 -26.68
C ARG A 198 -7.63 -8.71 -25.69
N PHE A 199 -8.07 -9.20 -24.53
CA PHE A 199 -7.17 -9.56 -23.46
C PHE A 199 -6.40 -10.84 -23.79
N SER A 200 -5.07 -10.79 -23.73
CA SER A 200 -4.18 -11.92 -24.04
C SER A 200 -3.04 -12.02 -23.03
N TRP A 201 -2.37 -13.14 -23.03
CA TRP A 201 -1.14 -13.33 -22.27
C TRP A 201 -0.07 -12.29 -22.64
N ASN A 202 0.71 -11.85 -21.64
CA ASN A 202 1.76 -10.85 -21.81
C ASN A 202 3.00 -11.24 -20.99
N PRO A 203 4.18 -11.45 -21.62
CA PRO A 203 5.42 -11.80 -20.92
C PRO A 203 5.86 -10.72 -19.91
N HIS A 204 5.61 -9.45 -20.20
CA HIS A 204 5.91 -8.36 -19.28
C HIS A 204 5.01 -8.40 -18.02
N ALA A 205 3.77 -8.83 -18.14
CA ALA A 205 2.91 -9.03 -16.97
C ALA A 205 3.44 -10.13 -16.06
N ARG A 206 3.99 -11.21 -16.63
CA ARG A 206 4.62 -12.28 -15.86
C ARG A 206 5.80 -11.78 -15.05
N SER A 207 6.68 -10.97 -15.65
CA SER A 207 7.81 -10.40 -14.92
C SER A 207 7.37 -9.49 -13.76
N ILE A 208 6.32 -8.67 -13.96
CA ILE A 208 5.76 -7.81 -12.90
C ILE A 208 5.08 -8.64 -11.81
N TYR A 209 4.34 -9.68 -12.19
CA TYR A 209 3.70 -10.59 -11.23
C TYR A 209 4.74 -11.29 -10.35
N LEU A 210 5.79 -11.86 -10.96
CA LEU A 210 6.88 -12.51 -10.22
C LEU A 210 7.64 -11.51 -9.35
N ASN A 211 7.97 -10.33 -9.88
CA ASN A 211 8.60 -9.27 -9.10
C ASN A 211 7.70 -8.84 -7.91
N GLY A 212 6.40 -8.71 -8.11
CA GLY A 212 5.44 -8.42 -7.06
C GLY A 212 5.42 -9.47 -5.95
N LEU A 213 5.53 -10.75 -6.31
CA LEU A 213 5.65 -11.84 -5.34
C LEU A 213 7.00 -11.83 -4.61
N GLU A 214 8.07 -11.44 -5.29
CA GLU A 214 9.44 -11.48 -4.74
C GLU A 214 9.80 -10.24 -3.93
N THR A 215 9.42 -9.06 -4.40
CA THR A 215 9.87 -7.77 -3.85
C THR A 215 8.77 -6.88 -3.30
N GLY A 216 7.50 -7.31 -3.36
CA GLY A 216 6.37 -6.51 -2.91
C GLY A 216 6.06 -5.30 -3.80
N TRP A 217 6.15 -5.44 -5.14
CA TRP A 217 5.87 -4.42 -6.17
C TRP A 217 6.79 -3.21 -6.21
N MET A 218 7.95 -3.34 -5.66
CA MET A 218 8.89 -2.24 -5.72
C MET A 218 9.56 -2.13 -7.09
N ILE A 219 9.89 -0.89 -7.48
CA ILE A 219 10.67 -0.60 -8.67
C ILE A 219 11.97 -1.38 -8.59
N GLY A 220 12.28 -2.15 -9.62
CA GLY A 220 13.49 -2.97 -9.66
C GLY A 220 14.77 -2.13 -9.45
N PRO A 221 15.88 -2.74 -9.06
CA PRO A 221 17.08 -2.03 -8.64
C PRO A 221 17.65 -1.18 -9.77
N ILE A 222 17.41 0.12 -9.71
CA ILE A 222 18.03 1.10 -10.62
C ILE A 222 19.52 1.24 -10.29
N ALA A 223 19.96 0.81 -9.10
CA ALA A 223 21.22 1.23 -8.52
C ALA A 223 22.16 0.09 -8.09
N GLY A 224 22.20 -1.04 -8.81
CA GLY A 224 23.07 -2.17 -8.45
C GLY A 224 24.58 -1.88 -8.41
N ARG A 225 25.02 -0.64 -8.69
CA ARG A 225 26.43 -0.26 -8.81
C ARG A 225 26.92 0.75 -7.77
N ASN A 226 26.03 1.30 -6.92
CA ASN A 226 26.46 2.30 -5.94
C ASN A 226 26.98 1.64 -4.65
N ARG A 227 28.25 1.93 -4.30
CA ARG A 227 28.93 1.35 -3.12
C ARG A 227 28.19 1.64 -1.80
N TRP A 228 27.53 2.77 -1.68
CA TRP A 228 26.75 3.11 -0.47
C TRP A 228 25.55 2.21 -0.27
N PHE A 229 24.80 1.92 -1.34
CA PHE A 229 23.66 0.99 -1.27
C PHE A 229 24.12 -0.42 -0.87
N ILE A 230 25.25 -0.88 -1.43
CA ILE A 230 25.81 -2.19 -1.10
C ILE A 230 26.20 -2.24 0.38
N LYS A 231 26.92 -1.23 0.90
CA LYS A 231 27.33 -1.17 2.31
C LYS A 231 26.12 -1.16 3.24
N LEU A 232 25.09 -0.35 2.96
CA LEU A 232 23.88 -0.28 3.77
C LEU A 232 23.12 -1.62 3.74
N THR A 233 23.04 -2.26 2.58
CA THR A 233 22.41 -3.57 2.43
C THR A 233 23.18 -4.63 3.22
N GLN A 234 24.52 -4.61 3.22
CA GLN A 234 25.36 -5.51 4.02
C GLN A 234 25.17 -5.28 5.52
N PHE A 235 25.11 -4.02 5.96
CA PHE A 235 24.86 -3.66 7.36
C PHE A 235 23.50 -4.18 7.88
N LEU A 236 22.49 -4.22 7.00
CA LEU A 236 21.15 -4.70 7.31
C LEU A 236 20.96 -6.19 7.01
N HIS A 237 22.04 -6.94 6.68
CA HIS A 237 21.95 -8.39 6.51
C HIS A 237 21.68 -9.09 7.86
N PRO A 238 20.78 -10.11 7.95
CA PRO A 238 20.07 -10.80 6.88
C PRO A 238 18.67 -10.24 6.51
N ALA A 239 18.16 -9.19 7.16
CA ALA A 239 16.86 -8.62 6.80
C ALA A 239 16.80 -8.13 5.35
N SER A 240 17.90 -7.51 4.88
CA SER A 240 18.04 -7.05 3.50
C SER A 240 18.02 -8.18 2.45
N TYR A 241 18.29 -9.42 2.84
CA TYR A 241 18.31 -10.56 1.92
C TYR A 241 16.93 -10.79 1.27
N PHE A 242 15.85 -10.53 2.00
CA PHE A 242 14.50 -10.73 1.49
C PHE A 242 14.05 -9.63 0.52
N ILE A 243 14.46 -8.38 0.75
CA ILE A 243 14.08 -7.21 -0.09
C ILE A 243 15.13 -6.97 -1.20
N GLY A 244 16.37 -7.31 -0.93
CA GLY A 244 17.48 -7.02 -1.84
C GLY A 244 18.00 -5.57 -1.72
N PRO A 245 18.74 -5.06 -2.73
CA PRO A 245 19.40 -3.76 -2.69
C PRO A 245 18.43 -2.58 -2.61
N MET A 246 17.16 -2.81 -2.85
CA MET A 246 16.11 -1.84 -2.81
C MET A 246 15.89 -1.24 -1.43
N LEU A 247 16.10 -2.01 -0.36
CA LEU A 247 16.04 -1.50 1.02
C LEU A 247 17.01 -0.33 1.22
N GLY A 248 18.26 -0.50 0.77
CA GLY A 248 19.27 0.55 0.85
C GLY A 248 18.90 1.78 0.02
N MET A 249 18.33 1.55 -1.17
CA MET A 249 17.87 2.65 -2.03
C MET A 249 16.76 3.47 -1.36
N LEU A 250 15.74 2.83 -0.82
CA LEU A 250 14.63 3.51 -0.14
C LEU A 250 15.12 4.34 1.05
N LEU A 251 15.96 3.75 1.90
CA LEU A 251 16.50 4.41 3.08
C LEU A 251 17.39 5.62 2.78
N LEU A 252 17.96 5.71 1.55
CA LEU A 252 18.74 6.87 1.13
C LEU A 252 17.93 7.87 0.31
N VAL A 253 17.05 7.40 -0.56
CA VAL A 253 16.27 8.28 -1.44
C VAL A 253 15.15 9.01 -0.70
N LEU A 254 14.44 8.32 0.21
CA LEU A 254 13.33 8.94 0.96
C LEU A 254 13.76 10.19 1.75
N PRO A 255 14.84 10.18 2.56
CA PRO A 255 15.29 11.38 3.26
C PRO A 255 15.67 12.51 2.32
N ILE A 256 16.38 12.21 1.21
CA ILE A 256 16.79 13.21 0.25
C ILE A 256 15.57 13.89 -0.39
N LEU A 257 14.59 13.09 -0.85
CA LEU A 257 13.35 13.63 -1.40
C LEU A 257 12.57 14.45 -0.36
N SER A 258 12.57 14.03 0.91
CA SER A 258 11.91 14.77 1.99
C SER A 258 12.58 16.12 2.26
N ILE A 259 13.92 16.18 2.25
CA ILE A 259 14.65 17.46 2.38
C ILE A 259 14.30 18.38 1.21
N ILE A 260 14.35 17.88 -0.03
CA ILE A 260 13.98 18.66 -1.21
C ILE A 260 12.53 19.14 -1.10
N ALA A 261 11.59 18.28 -0.67
CA ALA A 261 10.20 18.66 -0.52
C ALA A 261 9.99 19.72 0.58
N ILE A 262 10.72 19.67 1.71
CA ILE A 262 10.68 20.70 2.76
C ILE A 262 11.21 22.04 2.20
N LEU A 263 12.32 22.03 1.48
CA LEU A 263 12.88 23.25 0.88
C LEU A 263 11.95 23.87 -0.16
N LEU A 264 11.31 23.05 -0.99
CA LEU A 264 10.33 23.53 -1.98
C LEU A 264 9.06 24.05 -1.29
N SER A 265 8.57 23.35 -0.26
CA SER A 265 7.43 23.78 0.56
C SER A 265 7.69 25.16 1.19
N ALA A 266 8.88 25.36 1.76
CA ALA A 266 9.30 26.66 2.32
C ALA A 266 9.46 27.74 1.24
N TYR A 267 9.98 27.40 0.06
CA TYR A 267 10.18 28.36 -1.02
C TYR A 267 8.85 28.82 -1.66
N PHE A 268 7.89 27.91 -1.82
CA PHE A 268 6.59 28.21 -2.43
C PHE A 268 5.49 28.57 -1.39
N ASP A 269 5.84 28.64 -0.11
CA ASP A 269 4.90 28.86 1.00
C ASP A 269 3.72 27.85 0.98
N ALA A 270 4.02 26.62 0.57
CA ALA A 270 3.03 25.55 0.39
C ALA A 270 3.01 24.62 1.62
N GLU A 271 1.84 24.39 2.20
CA GLU A 271 1.67 23.52 3.37
C GLU A 271 1.65 22.03 2.99
N VAL A 272 2.80 21.48 2.62
CA VAL A 272 2.92 20.06 2.29
C VAL A 272 3.22 19.23 3.54
N PRO A 273 2.46 18.17 3.87
CA PRO A 273 2.67 17.34 5.06
C PRO A 273 3.84 16.34 4.86
N VAL A 274 5.05 16.87 4.56
CA VAL A 274 6.22 16.06 4.18
C VAL A 274 6.60 15.07 5.28
N ILE A 275 6.58 15.48 6.55
CA ILE A 275 6.96 14.63 7.68
C ILE A 275 5.98 13.46 7.85
N MET A 276 4.68 13.71 7.68
CA MET A 276 3.66 12.67 7.76
C MET A 276 3.85 11.63 6.66
N VAL A 277 4.10 12.07 5.42
CA VAL A 277 4.37 11.17 4.30
C VAL A 277 5.65 10.37 4.52
N LEU A 278 6.73 11.01 4.98
CA LEU A 278 7.99 10.32 5.27
C LEU A 278 7.82 9.26 6.36
N SER A 279 7.16 9.60 7.48
CA SER A 279 6.94 8.65 8.57
C SER A 279 6.17 7.41 8.10
N GLN A 280 5.12 7.60 7.32
CA GLN A 280 4.36 6.49 6.71
C GLN A 280 5.22 5.62 5.81
N MET A 281 6.04 6.23 4.95
CA MET A 281 6.95 5.49 4.08
C MET A 281 8.00 4.68 4.86
N LEU A 282 8.53 5.23 5.96
CA LEU A 282 9.47 4.51 6.83
C LEU A 282 8.80 3.31 7.52
N ILE A 283 7.57 3.45 8.01
CA ILE A 283 6.80 2.34 8.60
C ILE A 283 6.52 1.27 7.54
N MET A 284 6.17 1.69 6.31
CA MET A 284 5.98 0.76 5.19
C MET A 284 7.27 -0.02 4.88
N VAL A 285 8.43 0.64 4.86
CA VAL A 285 9.73 -0.03 4.65
C VAL A 285 9.97 -1.09 5.71
N CYS A 286 9.66 -0.81 6.99
CA CYS A 286 9.75 -1.79 8.07
C CYS A 286 8.80 -2.99 7.86
N SER A 287 7.57 -2.73 7.42
CA SER A 287 6.59 -3.78 7.14
C SER A 287 7.01 -4.67 5.96
N LEU A 288 7.63 -4.09 4.93
CA LEU A 288 8.04 -4.80 3.71
C LEU A 288 9.08 -5.92 3.98
N ILE A 289 9.92 -5.80 4.98
CA ILE A 289 10.88 -6.85 5.34
C ILE A 289 10.17 -8.16 5.65
N HIS A 290 9.13 -8.08 6.47
CA HIS A 290 8.39 -9.28 6.86
C HIS A 290 7.40 -9.72 5.80
N TRP A 291 6.89 -8.78 5.03
CA TRP A 291 6.12 -9.06 3.85
C TRP A 291 6.91 -9.96 2.88
N THR A 292 8.07 -9.51 2.45
CA THR A 292 8.95 -10.27 1.55
C THR A 292 9.43 -11.58 2.18
N ARG A 293 9.68 -11.59 3.49
CA ARG A 293 10.01 -12.80 4.25
C ARG A 293 8.90 -13.86 4.20
N VAL A 294 7.64 -13.45 4.35
CA VAL A 294 6.49 -14.37 4.28
C VAL A 294 6.29 -14.90 2.86
N GLN A 295 6.49 -14.04 1.85
CA GLN A 295 6.39 -14.43 0.44
C GLN A 295 7.51 -15.36 0.00
N ARG A 296 8.73 -15.07 0.42
CA ARG A 296 9.96 -15.79 0.06
C ARG A 296 10.40 -16.75 1.18
N TRP A 297 9.44 -17.42 1.82
CA TRP A 297 9.76 -18.30 2.95
C TRP A 297 10.80 -19.39 2.61
N ARG A 298 10.81 -19.89 1.36
CA ARG A 298 11.83 -20.83 0.88
C ARG A 298 13.23 -20.24 0.83
N ALA A 299 13.36 -18.94 0.67
CA ALA A 299 14.65 -18.28 0.70
C ALA A 299 15.31 -18.32 2.10
N ALA A 300 14.52 -18.54 3.16
CA ALA A 300 15.06 -18.75 4.50
C ALA A 300 15.87 -20.06 4.57
N GLU A 301 15.52 -21.10 3.80
CA GLU A 301 16.25 -22.37 3.74
C GLU A 301 17.66 -22.17 3.19
N THR A 302 17.81 -21.36 2.16
CA THR A 302 19.14 -21.05 1.61
C THR A 302 20.02 -20.27 2.59
N LEU A 303 19.42 -19.39 3.42
CA LEU A 303 20.14 -18.71 4.49
C LEU A 303 20.64 -19.69 5.57
N PHE A 304 19.87 -20.74 5.87
CA PHE A 304 20.32 -21.78 6.82
C PHE A 304 21.51 -22.59 6.34
N MET A 305 21.64 -22.77 5.03
CA MET A 305 22.75 -23.51 4.43
C MET A 305 24.05 -22.69 4.40
N LEU A 306 23.98 -21.37 4.65
CA LEU A 306 25.18 -20.54 4.69
C LEU A 306 25.98 -20.79 5.96
N PRO A 307 27.31 -21.02 5.87
CA PRO A 307 28.16 -21.30 7.02
C PRO A 307 28.33 -20.09 7.96
N THR A 308 27.84 -18.94 7.59
CA THR A 308 27.93 -17.71 8.38
C THR A 308 27.04 -17.68 9.63
N PHE A 309 26.05 -18.56 9.72
CA PHE A 309 25.14 -18.63 10.85
C PHE A 309 25.37 -19.90 11.67
N SER A 310 25.51 -19.79 13.00
CA SER A 310 25.55 -20.90 13.91
C SER A 310 24.16 -21.55 14.09
N GLY A 311 23.63 -22.11 12.98
CA GLY A 311 22.31 -22.73 12.92
C GLY A 311 21.15 -21.75 13.13
N LYS A 312 20.00 -22.29 13.49
CA LYS A 312 18.74 -21.53 13.64
C LYS A 312 18.83 -20.38 14.64
N ARG A 313 19.46 -20.61 15.79
CA ARG A 313 19.58 -19.57 16.83
C ARG A 313 20.43 -18.41 16.36
N GLY A 314 21.56 -18.67 15.71
CA GLY A 314 22.43 -17.63 15.16
C GLY A 314 21.72 -16.78 14.10
N LEU A 315 20.95 -17.41 13.21
CA LEU A 315 20.17 -16.68 12.21
C LEU A 315 19.09 -15.80 12.85
N VAL A 316 18.34 -16.30 13.85
CA VAL A 316 17.33 -15.53 14.58
C VAL A 316 17.96 -14.31 15.27
N ASP A 317 19.08 -14.50 15.93
CA ASP A 317 19.78 -13.42 16.63
C ASP A 317 20.30 -12.35 15.67
N GLN A 318 20.90 -12.76 14.56
CA GLN A 318 21.39 -11.82 13.54
C GLN A 318 20.24 -11.09 12.83
N PHE A 319 19.13 -11.78 12.54
CA PHE A 319 17.95 -11.16 11.96
C PHE A 319 17.34 -10.14 12.92
N PHE A 320 17.24 -10.44 14.20
CA PHE A 320 16.76 -9.51 15.22
C PHE A 320 17.67 -8.29 15.34
N LYS A 321 19.01 -8.49 15.35
CA LYS A 321 19.97 -7.38 15.33
C LYS A 321 19.79 -6.48 14.11
N SER A 322 19.60 -7.06 12.92
CA SER A 322 19.38 -6.27 11.71
C SER A 322 18.10 -5.45 11.75
N GLN A 323 17.04 -5.94 12.42
CA GLN A 323 15.82 -5.16 12.67
C GLN A 323 16.08 -3.97 13.61
N LEU A 324 16.86 -4.18 14.68
CA LEU A 324 17.25 -3.09 15.58
C LEU A 324 18.12 -2.05 14.87
N HIS A 325 19.04 -2.48 13.99
CA HIS A 325 19.83 -1.57 13.17
C HIS A 325 18.93 -0.75 12.23
N LEU A 326 17.92 -1.39 11.61
CA LEU A 326 16.96 -0.68 10.78
C LEU A 326 16.17 0.35 11.61
N LEU A 327 15.70 -0.02 12.80
CA LEU A 327 14.97 0.89 13.68
C LEU A 327 15.84 2.09 14.10
N ALA A 328 17.14 1.87 14.35
CA ALA A 328 18.10 2.94 14.62
C ALA A 328 18.29 3.88 13.41
N ILE A 329 18.34 3.33 12.19
CA ILE A 329 18.41 4.13 10.97
C ILE A 329 17.12 4.95 10.79
N VAL A 330 15.94 4.35 11.01
CA VAL A 330 14.64 5.05 10.95
C VAL A 330 14.61 6.18 11.98
N LEU A 331 15.06 5.93 13.22
CA LEU A 331 15.17 6.95 14.25
C LEU A 331 16.07 8.11 13.79
N SER A 332 17.24 7.81 13.26
CA SER A 332 18.17 8.84 12.76
C SER A 332 17.56 9.65 11.62
N ILE A 333 16.92 9.00 10.66
CA ILE A 333 16.29 9.69 9.52
C ILE A 333 15.18 10.62 10.00
N ILE A 334 14.23 10.11 10.79
CA ILE A 334 13.09 10.93 11.21
C ILE A 334 13.52 12.08 12.12
N THR A 335 14.51 11.87 13.00
CA THR A 335 15.05 12.93 13.87
C THR A 335 15.71 14.03 13.04
N VAL A 336 16.56 13.68 12.08
CA VAL A 336 17.23 14.67 11.21
C VAL A 336 16.21 15.45 10.39
N ILE A 337 15.25 14.77 9.78
CA ILE A 337 14.23 15.44 8.93
C ILE A 337 13.30 16.32 9.77
N THR A 338 12.91 15.89 10.96
CA THR A 338 12.10 16.69 11.88
C THR A 338 12.88 17.95 12.33
N PHE A 339 14.18 17.82 12.62
CA PHE A 339 15.04 18.94 12.94
C PHE A 339 15.16 19.92 11.75
N VAL A 340 15.41 19.40 10.53
CA VAL A 340 15.44 20.23 9.32
C VAL A 340 14.11 20.97 9.14
N SER A 341 12.99 20.29 9.29
CA SER A 341 11.67 20.93 9.18
C SER A 341 11.44 22.03 10.23
N ALA A 342 11.93 21.84 11.46
CA ALA A 342 11.82 22.84 12.52
C ALA A 342 12.61 24.12 12.21
N LEU A 343 13.65 24.06 11.37
CA LEU A 343 14.39 25.26 10.93
C LEU A 343 13.57 26.15 9.98
N PHE A 344 12.62 25.58 9.27
CA PHE A 344 11.81 26.28 8.27
C PHE A 344 10.36 26.52 8.73
N ASN A 345 9.92 25.87 9.80
CA ASN A 345 8.54 25.98 10.30
C ASN A 345 8.55 26.41 11.79
N ALA A 346 8.20 27.67 12.05
CA ALA A 346 8.17 28.23 13.38
C ALA A 346 7.13 27.58 14.33
N GLN A 347 6.11 26.90 13.79
CA GLN A 347 5.11 26.19 14.60
C GLN A 347 5.63 24.83 15.13
N MET A 348 6.76 24.35 14.60
CA MET A 348 7.34 23.07 14.99
C MET A 348 8.11 23.21 16.31
N THR A 349 7.41 23.03 17.43
CA THR A 349 8.02 23.02 18.77
C THR A 349 8.88 21.78 19.00
N LEU A 350 9.82 21.82 19.95
CA LEU A 350 10.61 20.66 20.35
C LEU A 350 9.73 19.49 20.78
N LEU A 351 8.65 19.76 21.52
CA LEU A 351 7.70 18.76 21.98
C LEU A 351 6.96 18.10 20.79
N ALA A 352 6.53 18.90 19.80
CA ALA A 352 5.93 18.37 18.58
C ALA A 352 6.92 17.47 17.82
N GLY A 353 8.18 17.88 17.72
CA GLY A 353 9.24 17.07 17.14
C GLY A 353 9.43 15.73 17.86
N LEU A 354 9.47 15.74 19.19
CA LEU A 354 9.56 14.52 20.00
C LEU A 354 8.37 13.59 19.77
N HIS A 355 7.13 14.12 19.70
CA HIS A 355 5.94 13.34 19.39
C HIS A 355 6.04 12.65 18.01
N ILE A 356 6.45 13.37 16.97
CA ILE A 356 6.61 12.83 15.62
C ILE A 356 7.66 11.71 15.62
N VAL A 357 8.79 11.92 16.27
CA VAL A 357 9.85 10.91 16.36
C VAL A 357 9.37 9.70 17.14
N ALA A 358 8.78 9.89 18.32
CA ALA A 358 8.27 8.82 19.17
C ALA A 358 7.19 7.99 18.45
N SER A 359 6.22 8.69 17.82
CA SER A 359 5.12 8.03 17.08
C SER A 359 5.65 7.21 15.89
N THR A 360 6.58 7.72 15.12
CA THR A 360 7.19 6.99 14.00
C THR A 360 7.95 5.74 14.48
N ILE A 361 8.65 5.84 15.62
CA ILE A 361 9.44 4.74 16.17
C ILE A 361 8.55 3.63 16.70
N TRP A 362 7.53 3.93 17.51
CA TRP A 362 6.66 2.87 18.00
C TRP A 362 5.92 2.19 16.85
N ALA A 363 5.47 2.92 15.83
CA ALA A 363 4.79 2.34 14.69
C ALA A 363 5.72 1.46 13.84
N SER A 364 6.94 1.93 13.56
CA SER A 364 7.96 1.15 12.85
C SER A 364 8.35 -0.12 13.62
N GLY A 365 8.57 0.00 14.92
CA GLY A 365 8.93 -1.13 15.78
C GLY A 365 7.78 -2.15 15.92
N MET A 366 6.52 -1.69 16.03
CA MET A 366 5.36 -2.58 16.01
C MET A 366 5.21 -3.30 14.67
N ALA A 367 5.43 -2.60 13.54
CA ALA A 367 5.42 -3.20 12.22
C ALA A 367 6.46 -4.33 12.10
N LEU A 368 7.66 -4.11 12.62
CA LEU A 368 8.71 -5.15 12.69
C LEU A 368 8.32 -6.29 13.63
N ALA A 369 7.80 -6.00 14.83
CA ALA A 369 7.46 -7.01 15.82
C ALA A 369 6.29 -7.90 15.38
N LEU A 370 5.18 -7.30 14.96
CA LEU A 370 4.00 -8.02 14.49
C LEU A 370 4.29 -8.73 13.16
N GLY A 371 5.05 -8.07 12.29
CA GLY A 371 5.54 -8.68 11.06
C GLY A 371 6.36 -9.94 11.32
N ALA A 372 7.29 -9.92 12.31
CA ALA A 372 8.09 -11.08 12.68
C ALA A 372 7.25 -12.26 13.19
N MET A 373 6.11 -11.99 13.84
CA MET A 373 5.18 -13.01 14.31
C MET A 373 4.25 -13.56 13.22
N SER A 374 4.10 -12.82 12.12
CA SER A 374 3.21 -13.19 11.02
C SER A 374 3.75 -14.36 10.22
N ARG A 375 2.85 -15.31 9.88
CA ARG A 375 3.15 -16.56 9.16
C ARG A 375 2.38 -16.69 7.85
N SER A 376 1.25 -16.00 7.76
CA SER A 376 0.39 -16.02 6.58
C SER A 376 0.29 -14.65 5.94
N VAL A 377 -0.11 -14.66 4.68
CA VAL A 377 -0.37 -13.45 3.90
C VAL A 377 -1.39 -12.55 4.58
N LEU A 378 -2.46 -13.13 5.10
CA LEU A 378 -3.49 -12.37 5.80
C LEU A 378 -2.94 -11.67 7.05
N GLN A 379 -2.15 -12.39 7.87
CA GLN A 379 -1.56 -11.81 9.07
C GLN A 379 -0.62 -10.65 8.76
N ILE A 380 0.24 -10.80 7.74
CA ILE A 380 1.16 -9.71 7.37
C ILE A 380 0.40 -8.53 6.76
N SER A 381 -0.69 -8.76 6.03
CA SER A 381 -1.54 -7.69 5.52
C SER A 381 -2.23 -6.92 6.66
N LEU A 382 -2.65 -7.61 7.72
CA LEU A 382 -3.20 -6.95 8.90
C LEU A 382 -2.17 -6.06 9.61
N THR A 383 -0.87 -6.40 9.58
CA THR A 383 0.16 -5.52 10.14
C THR A 383 0.28 -4.19 9.41
N MET A 384 -0.14 -4.12 8.13
CA MET A 384 -0.17 -2.86 7.40
C MET A 384 -1.19 -1.84 7.96
N LEU A 385 -2.17 -2.29 8.75
CA LEU A 385 -3.10 -1.40 9.45
C LEU A 385 -2.37 -0.45 10.41
N ILE A 386 -1.17 -0.81 10.89
CA ILE A 386 -0.34 0.07 11.72
C ILE A 386 -0.04 1.38 11.00
N VAL A 387 0.23 1.34 9.70
CA VAL A 387 0.48 2.55 8.89
C VAL A 387 -0.71 3.49 8.99
N ILE A 388 -1.91 2.96 8.95
CA ILE A 388 -3.15 3.75 8.95
C ILE A 388 -3.46 4.27 10.34
N VAL A 389 -3.33 3.42 11.37
CA VAL A 389 -3.48 3.84 12.77
C VAL A 389 -2.50 4.97 13.11
N HIS A 390 -1.24 4.82 12.70
CA HIS A 390 -0.25 5.87 12.87
C HIS A 390 -0.60 7.15 12.08
N SER A 391 -1.11 7.01 10.85
CA SER A 391 -1.52 8.17 10.04
C SER A 391 -2.62 8.97 10.73
N VAL A 392 -3.63 8.29 11.26
CA VAL A 392 -4.72 8.93 12.02
C VAL A 392 -4.16 9.56 13.29
N TRP A 393 -3.34 8.83 14.06
CA TRP A 393 -2.73 9.32 15.30
C TRP A 393 -1.93 10.59 15.07
N LEU A 394 -1.05 10.59 14.06
CA LEU A 394 -0.19 11.73 13.76
C LEU A 394 -0.98 12.89 13.15
N SER A 395 -1.94 12.64 12.27
CA SER A 395 -2.73 13.71 11.66
C SER A 395 -3.61 14.44 12.68
N THR A 396 -4.27 13.70 13.58
CA THR A 396 -5.11 14.33 14.64
C THR A 396 -4.27 15.18 15.58
N SER A 397 -3.09 14.72 15.99
CA SER A 397 -2.19 15.49 16.86
C SER A 397 -1.63 16.74 16.18
N LEU A 398 -1.35 16.68 14.86
CA LEU A 398 -0.88 17.84 14.09
C LEU A 398 -2.00 18.85 13.84
N VAL A 399 -3.25 18.41 13.73
CA VAL A 399 -4.43 19.31 13.69
C VAL A 399 -4.56 20.05 15.03
N ASP A 400 -4.46 19.34 16.16
CA ASP A 400 -4.47 19.99 17.49
C ASP A 400 -3.34 21.03 17.63
N LEU A 401 -2.13 20.70 17.16
CA LEU A 401 -1.00 21.64 17.15
C LEU A 401 -1.31 22.91 16.35
N ARG A 402 -1.99 22.76 15.20
CA ARG A 402 -2.31 23.87 14.32
C ARG A 402 -3.43 24.74 14.88
N GLU A 403 -4.48 24.13 15.46
CA GLU A 403 -5.65 24.83 16.01
C GLU A 403 -5.37 25.45 17.38
N GLN A 404 -4.66 24.73 18.26
CA GLN A 404 -4.46 25.09 19.65
C GLN A 404 -3.05 25.63 19.96
N GLY A 405 -2.13 25.54 18.99
CA GLY A 405 -0.71 25.90 19.18
C GLY A 405 0.10 24.91 20.02
N MET A 406 -0.54 23.84 20.53
CA MET A 406 0.11 22.79 21.32
C MET A 406 -0.53 21.43 21.08
N ILE A 407 0.26 20.38 21.25
CA ILE A 407 -0.23 18.99 21.23
C ILE A 407 -0.75 18.63 22.61
N THR A 408 -1.94 18.07 22.70
CA THR A 408 -2.56 17.66 23.97
C THR A 408 -1.69 16.62 24.69
N ALA A 409 -1.53 16.73 26.02
CA ALA A 409 -0.67 15.87 26.83
C ALA A 409 -1.01 14.36 26.70
N SER A 410 -2.24 14.03 26.37
CA SER A 410 -2.68 12.64 26.14
C SER A 410 -1.90 11.92 25.03
N TYR A 411 -1.45 12.64 23.98
CA TYR A 411 -0.64 12.05 22.92
C TYR A 411 0.74 11.62 23.40
N TYR A 412 1.39 12.41 24.28
CA TYR A 412 2.71 12.05 24.83
C TYR A 412 2.63 10.81 25.73
N TRP A 413 1.59 10.73 26.58
CA TRP A 413 1.35 9.55 27.40
C TRP A 413 1.00 8.32 26.54
N GLY A 414 0.23 8.54 25.48
CA GLY A 414 -0.07 7.51 24.50
C GLY A 414 1.19 6.98 23.81
N ASP A 415 2.06 7.88 23.33
CA ASP A 415 3.34 7.48 22.71
C ASP A 415 4.22 6.71 23.67
N LEU A 416 4.34 7.14 24.94
CA LEU A 416 5.10 6.41 25.94
C LEU A 416 4.56 4.99 26.15
N GLY A 417 3.24 4.86 26.31
CA GLY A 417 2.59 3.55 26.44
C GLY A 417 2.81 2.66 25.21
N LEU A 418 2.71 3.24 24.00
CA LEU A 418 2.92 2.52 22.75
C LEU A 418 4.39 2.14 22.51
N LEU A 419 5.36 2.96 22.96
CA LEU A 419 6.79 2.62 22.96
C LEU A 419 7.09 1.44 23.90
N LEU A 420 6.52 1.42 25.10
CA LEU A 420 6.67 0.30 26.03
C LEU A 420 6.05 -0.99 25.44
N LEU A 421 4.85 -0.89 24.85
CA LEU A 421 4.20 -2.00 24.17
C LEU A 421 5.03 -2.52 23.00
N MET A 422 5.60 -1.61 22.18
CA MET A 422 6.52 -1.94 21.09
C MET A 422 7.73 -2.72 21.61
N GLY A 423 8.38 -2.25 22.68
CA GLY A 423 9.52 -2.93 23.28
C GLY A 423 9.18 -4.36 23.72
N LEU A 424 8.02 -4.52 24.39
CA LEU A 424 7.52 -5.83 24.80
C LEU A 424 7.27 -6.75 23.59
N LEU A 425 6.59 -6.23 22.56
CA LEU A 425 6.31 -6.97 21.34
C LEU A 425 7.58 -7.39 20.59
N LEU A 426 8.61 -6.54 20.54
CA LEU A 426 9.90 -6.87 19.94
C LEU A 426 10.57 -8.06 20.67
N VAL A 427 10.57 -8.08 21.99
CA VAL A 427 11.12 -9.20 22.78
C VAL A 427 10.32 -10.49 22.52
N ILE A 428 9.00 -10.41 22.49
CA ILE A 428 8.14 -11.57 22.19
C ILE A 428 8.36 -12.06 20.76
N SER A 429 8.50 -11.14 19.81
CA SER A 429 8.69 -11.46 18.39
C SER A 429 9.95 -12.24 18.12
N LYS A 430 11.05 -11.92 18.82
CA LYS A 430 12.32 -12.68 18.75
C LYS A 430 12.11 -14.15 19.09
N ARG A 431 11.30 -14.45 20.12
CA ARG A 431 11.00 -15.85 20.53
C ARG A 431 10.07 -16.59 19.55
N LYS A 432 9.24 -15.85 18.81
CA LYS A 432 8.26 -16.42 17.86
C LYS A 432 8.78 -16.52 16.43
N LEU A 433 9.85 -15.78 16.10
CA LEU A 433 10.44 -15.78 14.77
C LEU A 433 10.91 -17.20 14.41
N TRP A 434 10.40 -17.75 13.33
CA TRP A 434 10.67 -19.10 12.83
C TRP A 434 10.45 -20.26 13.84
N LYS A 435 9.70 -20.05 14.92
CA LYS A 435 9.45 -21.12 15.90
C LYS A 435 8.81 -22.37 15.26
N ASN A 436 7.98 -22.18 14.22
CA ASN A 436 7.22 -23.24 13.56
C ASN A 436 7.37 -23.24 12.02
N GLY A 437 8.24 -22.43 11.45
CA GLY A 437 8.30 -22.24 9.99
C GLY A 437 9.42 -23.00 9.28
N VAL A 438 10.48 -23.38 10.00
CA VAL A 438 11.64 -24.07 9.42
C VAL A 438 11.75 -25.51 9.92
N ALA A 439 10.99 -25.89 10.94
CA ALA A 439 10.96 -27.24 11.48
C ALA A 439 9.77 -28.09 11.00
N SER A 440 8.89 -27.53 10.18
CA SER A 440 7.76 -28.23 9.54
C SER A 440 7.99 -28.45 8.05
N LEU A 441 9.20 -28.26 7.60
CA LEU A 441 9.75 -28.67 6.32
C LEU A 441 10.69 -29.84 6.58
#